data_b30aaf201a1a230f8f1caf54a6f3c0e8
#
_entry.id   b30aaf201a1a230f8f1caf54a6f3c0e8
#
_cell.length_a   1.000
_cell.length_b   1.000
_cell.length_c   1.000
_cell.angle_alpha   90.00
_cell.angle_beta   90.00
_cell.angle_gamma   90.00
#
_symmetry.space_group_name_H-M   'P 1'
#
loop_
_entity.id
_entity.type
_entity.pdbx_description
1 polymer ?
#
loop_
_entity_poly.entity_id
_entity_poly.type
_entity_poly.pdbx_seq_one_letter_code
_entity_poly.pdbx_strand_id
1 'polypeptide(L)'
;AVGNVFARLVGTDESLPVVMSGSHIDSVKNGGRFDGLVGSIGALEAVRVMVEEGYQPKNSIDIVFFAEEEGSNFQVPVMGSKLLTGKLTVDDIKEIKNEAGITAYDMIKNAGYDPDNMPNDVIAPGTVKNMIELHIEQSVRRDKEGHTIGIISGIAGLNWITITLEGVQNHAGATPMFLRQDPMVAASKIIAEIDGIAKAINDTIVATVGYIEVTPNIPNAIPNGVKFVVDVRDIQQETIQQCVDEIKAVTEKYAKENDVKFTVEKTASSEAIKIQDYIKEVMVEQAEKLDLDYVLMPSGAVHDSNYMAEVTDVAMIFVPSVDGRSHVNEEYTDWDDIKAGVDLLLNTLVAISQ
;
A
#
# COMPACT_ATOMS: atom_id res chain seq x y z
N ALA A 1 9.80 -2.84 21.02
CA ALA A 1 10.72 -1.71 21.27
C ALA A 1 10.20 -0.39 20.67
N VAL A 2 9.29 -0.44 19.69
CA VAL A 2 8.96 0.74 18.87
C VAL A 2 7.48 1.14 18.87
N GLY A 3 6.66 0.55 19.71
CA GLY A 3 5.24 0.93 19.87
C GLY A 3 4.24 -0.01 19.19
N ASN A 4 4.68 -0.98 18.39
CA ASN A 4 3.79 -2.06 17.99
C ASN A 4 3.32 -2.85 19.20
N VAL A 5 2.03 -3.21 19.26
CA VAL A 5 1.44 -3.94 20.38
C VAL A 5 1.14 -5.37 19.95
N PHE A 6 1.51 -6.33 20.80
CA PHE A 6 1.27 -7.75 20.56
C PHE A 6 0.48 -8.38 21.70
N ALA A 7 -0.43 -9.29 21.35
CA ALA A 7 -1.09 -10.20 22.27
C ALA A 7 -1.06 -11.61 21.69
N ARG A 8 -0.87 -12.64 22.54
CA ARG A 8 -0.73 -14.03 22.10
C ARG A 8 -1.77 -14.94 22.72
N LEU A 9 -2.49 -15.68 21.88
CA LEU A 9 -3.17 -16.92 22.24
C LEU A 9 -2.17 -18.07 22.08
N VAL A 10 -1.76 -18.63 23.22
CA VAL A 10 -0.75 -19.71 23.23
C VAL A 10 -1.32 -20.98 22.64
N GLY A 11 -0.64 -21.57 21.67
CA GLY A 11 -0.99 -22.84 21.05
C GLY A 11 -0.57 -24.06 21.89
N THR A 12 -0.97 -25.25 21.44
CA THR A 12 -0.59 -26.50 22.10
C THR A 12 0.86 -26.91 21.81
N ASP A 13 1.48 -26.33 20.79
CA ASP A 13 2.87 -26.57 20.40
C ASP A 13 3.59 -25.25 20.14
N GLU A 14 4.24 -24.71 21.18
CA GLU A 14 4.98 -23.45 21.09
C GLU A 14 6.27 -23.52 20.26
N SER A 15 6.67 -24.71 19.81
CA SER A 15 7.82 -24.86 18.90
C SER A 15 7.49 -24.55 17.43
N LEU A 16 6.20 -24.46 17.09
CA LEU A 16 5.75 -24.14 15.74
C LEU A 16 5.78 -22.64 15.48
N PRO A 17 5.95 -22.22 14.21
CA PRO A 17 5.81 -20.83 13.82
C PRO A 17 4.43 -20.28 14.19
N VAL A 18 4.36 -19.01 14.62
CA VAL A 18 3.09 -18.38 14.99
C VAL A 18 2.25 -18.03 13.76
N VAL A 19 0.93 -18.04 13.90
CA VAL A 19 0.02 -17.40 12.95
C VAL A 19 -0.23 -15.98 13.45
N MET A 20 -0.17 -14.98 12.57
CA MET A 20 -0.33 -13.57 12.94
C MET A 20 -1.58 -12.97 12.29
N SER A 21 -2.26 -12.07 13.00
CA SER A 21 -3.33 -11.26 12.44
C SER A 21 -3.38 -9.90 13.11
N GLY A 22 -3.80 -8.89 12.39
CA GLY A 22 -3.90 -7.52 12.86
C GLY A 22 -3.79 -6.52 11.73
N SER A 23 -3.71 -5.26 12.09
CA SER A 23 -3.54 -4.10 11.23
C SER A 23 -3.05 -2.93 12.08
N HIS A 24 -3.18 -1.69 11.61
CA HIS A 24 -2.80 -0.49 12.35
C HIS A 24 -3.93 0.09 13.20
N ILE A 25 -3.61 1.03 14.07
CA ILE A 25 -4.56 1.76 14.92
C ILE A 25 -4.43 3.27 14.83
N ASP A 26 -3.41 3.76 14.13
CA ASP A 26 -3.27 5.17 13.79
C ASP A 26 -4.15 5.53 12.57
N SER A 27 -4.31 6.81 12.32
CA SER A 27 -5.15 7.34 11.24
C SER A 27 -4.56 8.62 10.67
N VAL A 28 -4.91 8.94 9.43
CA VAL A 28 -4.60 10.25 8.83
C VAL A 28 -5.35 11.38 9.54
N LYS A 29 -4.86 12.59 9.40
CA LYS A 29 -5.55 13.78 9.91
C LYS A 29 -6.93 13.93 9.28
N ASN A 30 -7.97 14.01 10.09
CA ASN A 30 -9.38 14.00 9.69
C ASN A 30 -9.80 12.71 8.97
N GLY A 31 -9.16 11.60 9.27
CA GLY A 31 -9.53 10.27 8.78
C GLY A 31 -10.82 9.73 9.39
N GLY A 32 -11.21 8.55 8.94
CA GLY A 32 -12.37 7.83 9.42
C GLY A 32 -12.12 7.02 10.70
N ARG A 33 -12.99 6.04 10.94
CA ARG A 33 -12.97 5.20 12.14
C ARG A 33 -12.79 3.71 11.84
N PHE A 34 -12.66 3.35 10.58
CA PHE A 34 -12.68 1.96 10.13
C PHE A 34 -11.32 1.53 9.58
N ASP A 35 -10.60 2.47 8.97
CA ASP A 35 -9.30 2.27 8.37
C ASP A 35 -8.30 1.76 9.43
N GLY A 36 -7.66 0.61 9.17
CA GLY A 36 -6.80 -0.13 10.10
C GLY A 36 -7.55 -0.73 11.30
N LEU A 37 -8.44 0.06 11.93
CA LEU A 37 -9.17 -0.35 13.14
C LEU A 37 -10.05 -1.59 12.93
N VAL A 38 -10.67 -1.75 11.75
CA VAL A 38 -11.46 -2.94 11.44
C VAL A 38 -10.60 -4.20 11.52
N GLY A 39 -9.38 -4.16 10.98
CA GLY A 39 -8.45 -5.29 11.03
C GLY A 39 -7.91 -5.54 12.43
N SER A 40 -7.49 -4.49 13.12
CA SER A 40 -6.94 -4.59 14.47
C SER A 40 -7.97 -5.13 15.48
N ILE A 41 -9.17 -4.53 15.53
CA ILE A 41 -10.24 -4.96 16.45
C ILE A 41 -10.87 -6.28 15.97
N GLY A 42 -10.98 -6.49 14.65
CA GLY A 42 -11.46 -7.76 14.09
C GLY A 42 -10.59 -8.95 14.46
N ALA A 43 -9.25 -8.80 14.43
CA ALA A 43 -8.32 -9.83 14.88
C ALA A 43 -8.46 -10.11 16.37
N LEU A 44 -8.60 -9.06 17.21
CA LEU A 44 -8.84 -9.21 18.63
C LEU A 44 -10.16 -9.95 18.91
N GLU A 45 -11.23 -9.58 18.20
CA GLU A 45 -12.55 -10.20 18.33
C GLU A 45 -12.53 -11.68 17.92
N ALA A 46 -11.88 -12.00 16.78
CA ALA A 46 -11.73 -13.39 16.35
C ALA A 46 -11.05 -14.26 17.41
N VAL A 47 -9.96 -13.77 18.02
CA VAL A 47 -9.26 -14.48 19.10
C VAL A 47 -10.07 -14.51 20.39
N ARG A 48 -10.83 -13.45 20.72
CA ARG A 48 -11.73 -13.43 21.87
C ARG A 48 -12.78 -14.55 21.77
N VAL A 49 -13.41 -14.70 20.57
CA VAL A 49 -14.38 -15.77 20.32
C VAL A 49 -13.72 -17.14 20.47
N MET A 50 -12.51 -17.35 19.94
CA MET A 50 -11.79 -18.63 20.13
C MET A 50 -11.60 -18.96 21.62
N VAL A 51 -11.23 -17.97 22.42
CA VAL A 51 -11.03 -18.17 23.87
C VAL A 51 -12.35 -18.49 24.58
N GLU A 52 -13.43 -17.77 24.27
CA GLU A 52 -14.76 -18.00 24.86
C GLU A 52 -15.34 -19.37 24.51
N GLU A 53 -15.13 -19.82 23.28
CA GLU A 53 -15.57 -21.16 22.81
C GLU A 53 -14.60 -22.28 23.24
N GLY A 54 -13.52 -21.95 23.96
CA GLY A 54 -12.54 -22.93 24.44
C GLY A 54 -11.71 -23.59 23.34
N TYR A 55 -11.61 -22.92 22.17
CA TYR A 55 -10.76 -23.39 21.08
C TYR A 55 -9.28 -23.25 21.44
N GLN A 56 -8.52 -24.31 21.18
CA GLN A 56 -7.08 -24.35 21.41
C GLN A 56 -6.35 -24.60 20.09
N PRO A 57 -5.66 -23.57 19.55
CA PRO A 57 -4.92 -23.74 18.31
C PRO A 57 -3.69 -24.62 18.54
N LYS A 58 -3.16 -25.22 17.48
CA LYS A 58 -1.87 -25.93 17.52
C LYS A 58 -0.71 -24.92 17.46
N ASN A 59 -0.71 -24.06 16.45
CA ASN A 59 0.22 -22.92 16.39
C ASN A 59 -0.30 -21.79 17.30
N SER A 60 0.57 -21.11 18.03
CA SER A 60 0.19 -19.88 18.71
C SER A 60 -0.34 -18.84 17.73
N ILE A 61 -1.30 -18.01 18.15
CA ILE A 61 -1.84 -16.91 17.35
C ILE A 61 -1.42 -15.59 17.96
N ASP A 62 -0.72 -14.76 17.22
CA ASP A 62 -0.32 -13.41 17.60
C ASP A 62 -1.26 -12.39 16.97
N ILE A 63 -1.84 -11.52 17.79
CA ILE A 63 -2.50 -10.31 17.34
C ILE A 63 -1.46 -9.21 17.34
N VAL A 64 -1.39 -8.41 16.26
CA VAL A 64 -0.50 -7.26 16.16
C VAL A 64 -1.28 -5.99 15.86
N PHE A 65 -0.94 -4.90 16.57
CA PHE A 65 -1.37 -3.55 16.23
C PHE A 65 -0.12 -2.78 15.80
N PHE A 66 -0.02 -2.50 14.51
CA PHE A 66 1.11 -1.76 13.98
C PHE A 66 1.00 -0.28 14.33
N ALA A 67 2.14 0.35 14.54
CA ALA A 67 2.26 1.76 14.84
C ALA A 67 2.70 2.53 13.60
N GLU A 68 2.11 3.71 13.38
CA GLU A 68 2.52 4.66 12.34
C GLU A 68 2.46 4.07 10.92
N GLU A 69 1.35 3.40 10.58
CA GLU A 69 1.12 2.89 9.23
C GLU A 69 0.90 4.04 8.25
N GLU A 70 0.08 5.00 8.64
CA GLU A 70 -0.33 6.14 7.83
C GLU A 70 0.78 7.20 7.62
N GLY A 71 1.86 7.11 8.39
CA GLY A 71 2.94 8.09 8.33
C GLY A 71 2.55 9.48 8.79
N SER A 72 1.49 9.61 9.57
CA SER A 72 0.89 10.88 9.97
C SER A 72 1.82 11.77 10.78
N ASN A 73 2.74 11.21 11.58
CA ASN A 73 3.69 11.97 12.35
C ASN A 73 5.00 12.25 11.60
N PHE A 74 5.51 11.27 10.86
CA PHE A 74 6.87 11.33 10.30
C PHE A 74 6.91 11.36 8.78
N GLN A 75 5.75 11.30 8.10
CA GLN A 75 5.65 11.19 6.63
C GLN A 75 6.39 9.94 6.08
N VAL A 76 6.53 8.93 6.91
CA VAL A 76 7.08 7.62 6.56
C VAL A 76 6.02 6.56 6.84
N PRO A 77 5.27 6.14 5.82
CA PRO A 77 4.19 5.17 6.01
C PRO A 77 4.74 3.78 6.37
N VAL A 78 3.88 2.95 6.96
CA VAL A 78 4.13 1.56 7.37
C VAL A 78 5.39 1.41 8.23
N MET A 79 5.61 2.37 9.13
CA MET A 79 6.83 2.43 9.94
C MET A 79 6.92 1.22 10.88
N GLY A 80 5.82 0.82 11.51
CA GLY A 80 5.77 -0.29 12.44
C GLY A 80 6.20 -1.62 11.82
N SER A 81 5.67 -1.97 10.64
CA SER A 81 6.05 -3.18 9.92
C SER A 81 7.47 -3.09 9.34
N LYS A 82 7.89 -1.92 8.84
CA LYS A 82 9.30 -1.71 8.39
C LYS A 82 10.31 -1.96 9.51
N LEU A 83 10.00 -1.55 10.74
CA LEU A 83 10.86 -1.79 11.91
C LEU A 83 10.89 -3.27 12.29
N LEU A 84 9.75 -3.97 12.22
CA LEU A 84 9.67 -5.40 12.50
C LEU A 84 10.37 -6.27 11.45
N THR A 85 10.48 -5.80 10.23
CA THR A 85 11.14 -6.52 9.14
C THR A 85 12.59 -6.08 8.91
N GLY A 86 13.09 -5.13 9.73
CA GLY A 86 14.45 -4.63 9.65
C GLY A 86 14.71 -3.70 8.45
N LYS A 87 13.65 -3.21 7.79
CA LYS A 87 13.76 -2.23 6.68
C LYS A 87 14.06 -0.82 7.15
N LEU A 88 13.73 -0.51 8.38
CA LEU A 88 14.21 0.68 9.07
C LEU A 88 15.10 0.26 10.24
N THR A 89 16.22 0.95 10.38
CA THR A 89 17.21 0.71 11.42
C THR A 89 17.14 1.77 12.52
N VAL A 90 17.84 1.53 13.62
CA VAL A 90 18.00 2.55 14.69
C VAL A 90 18.59 3.84 14.15
N ASP A 91 19.52 3.76 13.19
CA ASP A 91 20.13 4.95 12.61
C ASP A 91 19.16 5.70 11.69
N ASP A 92 18.31 5.00 10.94
CA ASP A 92 17.27 5.65 10.13
C ASP A 92 16.30 6.46 11.00
N ILE A 93 15.80 5.90 12.11
CA ILE A 93 14.83 6.60 12.97
C ILE A 93 15.45 7.79 13.74
N LYS A 94 16.77 7.90 13.83
CA LYS A 94 17.47 9.08 14.36
C LYS A 94 17.46 10.24 13.35
N GLU A 95 17.38 9.95 12.05
CA GLU A 95 17.34 10.96 10.99
C GLU A 95 15.91 11.38 10.61
N ILE A 96 14.94 10.47 10.76
CA ILE A 96 13.51 10.72 10.47
C ILE A 96 12.95 11.69 11.52
N LYS A 97 12.41 12.84 11.08
CA LYS A 97 11.89 13.91 11.95
C LYS A 97 10.46 14.26 11.59
N ASN A 98 9.67 14.58 12.59
CA ASN A 98 8.35 15.16 12.40
C ASN A 98 8.42 16.68 12.09
N GLU A 99 7.27 17.30 11.85
CA GLU A 99 7.17 18.75 11.58
C GLU A 99 7.74 19.65 12.70
N ALA A 100 7.75 19.15 13.93
CA ALA A 100 8.34 19.87 15.08
C ALA A 100 9.86 19.66 15.20
N GLY A 101 10.49 18.89 14.30
CA GLY A 101 11.90 18.57 14.32
C GLY A 101 12.30 17.50 15.34
N ILE A 102 11.34 16.82 15.96
CA ILE A 102 11.58 15.72 16.91
C ILE A 102 11.85 14.45 16.09
N THR A 103 12.92 13.72 16.44
CA THR A 103 13.25 12.46 15.76
C THR A 103 12.26 11.35 16.16
N ALA A 104 12.06 10.36 15.28
CA ALA A 104 11.29 9.17 15.60
C ALA A 104 11.92 8.42 16.79
N TYR A 105 13.24 8.36 16.84
CA TYR A 105 13.99 7.80 17.97
C TYR A 105 13.62 8.48 19.30
N ASP A 106 13.65 9.81 19.37
CA ASP A 106 13.33 10.56 20.58
C ASP A 106 11.86 10.41 20.97
N MET A 107 10.95 10.38 20.00
CA MET A 107 9.52 10.20 20.27
C MET A 107 9.24 8.81 20.86
N ILE A 108 9.80 7.75 20.28
CA ILE A 108 9.69 6.37 20.78
C ILE A 108 10.25 6.29 22.20
N LYS A 109 11.41 6.89 22.45
CA LYS A 109 12.04 6.91 23.77
C LYS A 109 11.22 7.68 24.81
N ASN A 110 10.67 8.84 24.42
CA ASN A 110 9.82 9.65 25.29
C ASN A 110 8.48 8.96 25.61
N ALA A 111 7.99 8.09 24.72
CA ALA A 111 6.82 7.24 24.98
C ALA A 111 7.12 6.06 25.94
N GLY A 112 8.37 5.91 26.39
CA GLY A 112 8.76 4.89 27.37
C GLY A 112 9.25 3.58 26.75
N TYR A 113 9.45 3.54 25.44
CA TYR A 113 10.02 2.38 24.74
C TYR A 113 11.55 2.48 24.65
N ASP A 114 12.19 1.37 24.25
CA ASP A 114 13.63 1.28 24.08
C ASP A 114 13.99 1.07 22.59
N PRO A 115 14.19 2.16 21.82
CA PRO A 115 14.51 2.04 20.40
C PRO A 115 15.88 1.39 20.14
N ASP A 116 16.81 1.41 21.10
CA ASP A 116 18.12 0.73 20.96
C ASP A 116 17.96 -0.80 20.99
N ASN A 117 16.87 -1.33 21.58
CA ASN A 117 16.56 -2.76 21.57
C ASN A 117 15.83 -3.23 20.30
N MET A 118 15.48 -2.33 19.39
CA MET A 118 14.75 -2.64 18.14
C MET A 118 15.34 -3.78 17.30
N PRO A 119 16.68 -3.93 17.16
CA PRO A 119 17.25 -5.06 16.42
C PRO A 119 16.87 -6.46 16.94
N ASN A 120 16.49 -6.55 18.23
CA ASN A 120 16.05 -7.80 18.84
C ASN A 120 14.55 -8.10 18.57
N ASP A 121 13.79 -7.11 18.11
CA ASP A 121 12.37 -7.24 17.75
C ASP A 121 12.17 -7.59 16.27
N VAL A 122 13.23 -7.58 15.46
CA VAL A 122 13.15 -7.96 14.04
C VAL A 122 12.73 -9.43 13.93
N ILE A 123 11.66 -9.65 13.19
CA ILE A 123 11.10 -10.98 12.95
C ILE A 123 12.07 -11.80 12.10
N ALA A 124 12.55 -12.93 12.64
CA ALA A 124 13.38 -13.84 11.88
C ALA A 124 12.52 -14.64 10.88
N PRO A 125 13.00 -14.86 9.63
CA PRO A 125 12.29 -15.71 8.67
C PRO A 125 11.96 -17.08 9.26
N GLY A 126 10.72 -17.55 9.01
CA GLY A 126 10.24 -18.85 9.49
C GLY A 126 9.71 -18.88 10.94
N THR A 127 9.72 -17.75 11.67
CA THR A 127 9.10 -17.67 13.01
C THR A 127 7.60 -17.35 12.93
N VAL A 128 7.16 -16.73 11.85
CA VAL A 128 5.75 -16.49 11.52
C VAL A 128 5.38 -17.41 10.35
N LYS A 129 4.30 -18.18 10.52
CA LYS A 129 3.78 -19.10 9.48
C LYS A 129 3.03 -18.34 8.40
N ASN A 130 2.10 -17.48 8.84
CA ASN A 130 1.27 -16.63 7.98
C ASN A 130 0.88 -15.37 8.72
N MET A 131 0.59 -14.30 7.97
CA MET A 131 -0.12 -13.14 8.48
C MET A 131 -1.38 -12.89 7.66
N ILE A 132 -2.54 -12.76 8.34
CA ILE A 132 -3.82 -12.43 7.73
C ILE A 132 -4.26 -11.05 8.21
N GLU A 133 -4.44 -10.13 7.28
CA GLU A 133 -4.91 -8.77 7.56
C GLU A 133 -6.34 -8.58 7.05
N LEU A 134 -7.26 -8.23 7.95
CA LEU A 134 -8.58 -7.75 7.59
C LEU A 134 -8.51 -6.23 7.43
N HIS A 135 -9.12 -5.69 6.38
CA HIS A 135 -9.10 -4.26 6.12
C HIS A 135 -10.36 -3.78 5.40
N ILE A 136 -10.61 -2.49 5.39
CA ILE A 136 -11.61 -1.90 4.49
C ILE A 136 -11.04 -1.77 3.07
N GLU A 137 -11.91 -1.79 2.05
CA GLU A 137 -11.46 -1.80 0.65
C GLU A 137 -10.83 -0.48 0.19
N GLN A 138 -11.22 0.64 0.78
CA GLN A 138 -10.77 2.00 0.41
C GLN A 138 -11.07 2.37 -1.07
N SER A 139 -11.93 1.62 -1.76
CA SER A 139 -12.29 1.83 -3.16
C SER A 139 -13.78 1.57 -3.42
N VAL A 140 -14.27 2.02 -4.59
CA VAL A 140 -15.69 1.90 -4.97
C VAL A 140 -16.05 0.59 -5.68
N ARG A 141 -15.11 -0.33 -5.82
CA ARG A 141 -15.29 -1.48 -6.71
C ARG A 141 -16.41 -2.39 -6.22
N ARG A 142 -16.35 -2.81 -4.95
CA ARG A 142 -17.34 -3.75 -4.41
C ARG A 142 -18.68 -3.12 -4.08
N ASP A 143 -18.69 -1.86 -3.65
CA ASP A 143 -19.94 -1.11 -3.46
C ASP A 143 -20.78 -1.10 -4.75
N LYS A 144 -20.14 -1.03 -5.92
CA LYS A 144 -20.81 -1.10 -7.22
C LYS A 144 -21.09 -2.51 -7.73
N GLU A 145 -20.25 -3.47 -7.41
CA GLU A 145 -20.37 -4.87 -7.82
C GLU A 145 -21.26 -5.69 -6.87
N GLY A 146 -21.51 -5.17 -5.65
CA GLY A 146 -22.42 -5.75 -4.67
C GLY A 146 -21.87 -6.95 -3.88
N HIS A 147 -20.54 -7.20 -3.92
CA HIS A 147 -19.93 -8.29 -3.16
C HIS A 147 -19.62 -7.88 -1.71
N THR A 148 -19.86 -8.78 -0.76
CA THR A 148 -19.61 -8.55 0.67
C THR A 148 -18.14 -8.68 1.04
N ILE A 149 -17.40 -9.64 0.43
CA ILE A 149 -16.02 -9.96 0.76
C ILE A 149 -15.11 -9.82 -0.46
N GLY A 150 -13.95 -9.18 -0.26
CA GLY A 150 -12.80 -9.25 -1.17
C GLY A 150 -11.72 -10.17 -0.60
N ILE A 151 -11.40 -11.24 -1.31
CA ILE A 151 -10.22 -12.05 -1.04
C ILE A 151 -9.10 -11.53 -1.93
N ILE A 152 -8.01 -11.04 -1.32
CA ILE A 152 -6.97 -10.34 -2.09
C ILE A 152 -6.09 -11.34 -2.81
N SER A 153 -5.96 -11.16 -4.13
CA SER A 153 -5.14 -11.99 -5.02
C SER A 153 -3.68 -11.54 -5.08
N GLY A 154 -3.41 -10.28 -4.77
CA GLY A 154 -2.10 -9.66 -4.73
C GLY A 154 -2.20 -8.21 -4.27
N ILE A 155 -1.11 -7.66 -3.74
CA ILE A 155 -1.00 -6.26 -3.35
C ILE A 155 -0.16 -5.55 -4.40
N ALA A 156 -0.65 -4.42 -4.90
CA ALA A 156 0.02 -3.70 -5.97
C ALA A 156 1.39 -3.18 -5.52
N GLY A 157 2.37 -3.38 -6.38
CA GLY A 157 3.61 -2.63 -6.36
C GLY A 157 3.43 -1.24 -6.94
N LEU A 158 4.40 -0.40 -6.72
CA LEU A 158 4.40 1.00 -7.12
C LEU A 158 5.71 1.36 -7.80
N ASN A 159 5.64 2.12 -8.90
CA ASN A 159 6.77 2.90 -9.41
C ASN A 159 6.33 4.34 -9.67
N TRP A 160 6.96 5.28 -8.99
CA TRP A 160 6.90 6.68 -9.37
C TRP A 160 8.06 7.00 -10.29
N ILE A 161 7.72 7.46 -11.48
CA ILE A 161 8.70 7.97 -12.44
C ILE A 161 8.53 9.47 -12.62
N THR A 162 9.62 10.19 -12.42
CA THR A 162 9.70 11.63 -12.66
C THR A 162 10.28 11.86 -14.05
N ILE A 163 9.53 12.56 -14.88
CA ILE A 163 9.94 12.95 -16.22
C ILE A 163 10.18 14.44 -16.23
N THR A 164 11.40 14.85 -16.61
CA THR A 164 11.76 16.26 -16.78
C THR A 164 12.09 16.51 -18.25
N LEU A 165 11.47 17.53 -18.81
CA LEU A 165 11.68 17.97 -20.18
C LEU A 165 12.24 19.39 -20.17
N GLU A 166 13.32 19.63 -20.92
CA GLU A 166 13.97 20.93 -21.03
C GLU A 166 13.97 21.40 -22.48
N GLY A 167 13.47 22.61 -22.68
CA GLY A 167 13.41 23.28 -23.98
C GLY A 167 13.97 24.69 -23.92
N VAL A 168 13.55 25.55 -24.84
CA VAL A 168 14.06 26.92 -24.95
C VAL A 168 12.93 27.92 -24.73
N GLN A 169 13.02 28.69 -23.64
CA GLN A 169 12.10 29.79 -23.37
C GLN A 169 12.22 30.89 -24.42
N ASN A 170 11.07 31.33 -24.94
CA ASN A 170 11.03 32.45 -25.85
C ASN A 170 9.65 33.14 -25.82
N HIS A 171 9.51 34.26 -26.55
CA HIS A 171 8.27 35.02 -26.63
C HIS A 171 7.20 34.21 -27.39
N ALA A 172 6.05 33.95 -26.76
CA ALA A 172 4.99 33.10 -27.33
C ALA A 172 4.41 33.62 -28.64
N GLY A 173 4.28 34.92 -28.81
CA GLY A 173 3.73 35.55 -30.02
C GLY A 173 4.75 35.82 -31.14
N ALA A 174 6.03 35.96 -30.80
CA ALA A 174 7.05 36.34 -31.78
C ALA A 174 7.88 35.16 -32.33
N THR A 175 7.82 33.99 -31.71
CA THR A 175 8.58 32.82 -32.12
C THR A 175 7.75 31.94 -33.07
N PRO A 176 8.17 31.78 -34.33
CA PRO A 176 7.47 30.90 -35.27
C PRO A 176 7.40 29.45 -34.78
N MET A 177 6.31 28.75 -35.11
CA MET A 177 6.05 27.38 -34.65
C MET A 177 7.19 26.40 -34.97
N PHE A 178 7.78 26.50 -36.15
CA PHE A 178 8.83 25.58 -36.62
C PHE A 178 10.23 25.82 -35.99
N LEU A 179 10.39 26.88 -35.18
CA LEU A 179 11.62 27.19 -34.46
C LEU A 179 11.52 26.90 -32.96
N ARG A 180 10.38 26.36 -32.51
CA ARG A 180 10.13 26.15 -31.08
C ARG A 180 10.72 24.83 -30.60
N GLN A 181 11.36 24.89 -29.43
CA GLN A 181 11.71 23.74 -28.61
C GLN A 181 10.83 23.82 -27.34
N ASP A 182 9.58 23.39 -27.50
CA ASP A 182 8.53 23.59 -26.50
C ASP A 182 8.30 22.30 -25.69
N PRO A 183 8.79 22.24 -24.44
CA PRO A 183 8.65 21.03 -23.60
C PRO A 183 7.21 20.77 -23.17
N MET A 184 6.32 21.78 -23.17
CA MET A 184 4.91 21.57 -22.84
C MET A 184 4.18 20.82 -23.93
N VAL A 185 4.51 21.07 -25.21
CA VAL A 185 3.95 20.31 -26.33
C VAL A 185 4.41 18.84 -26.27
N ALA A 186 5.69 18.59 -25.95
CA ALA A 186 6.18 17.23 -25.75
C ALA A 186 5.48 16.55 -24.57
N ALA A 187 5.40 17.21 -23.40
CA ALA A 187 4.75 16.70 -22.20
C ALA A 187 3.28 16.34 -22.45
N SER A 188 2.52 17.21 -23.11
CA SER A 188 1.10 16.97 -23.41
C SER A 188 0.87 15.72 -24.25
N LYS A 189 1.74 15.46 -25.25
CA LYS A 189 1.68 14.26 -26.09
C LYS A 189 2.04 13.00 -25.26
N ILE A 190 3.07 13.07 -24.43
CA ILE A 190 3.48 11.95 -23.56
C ILE A 190 2.34 11.60 -22.60
N ILE A 191 1.80 12.59 -21.90
CA ILE A 191 0.71 12.41 -20.92
C ILE A 191 -0.53 11.81 -21.60
N ALA A 192 -0.86 12.23 -22.82
CA ALA A 192 -2.01 11.69 -23.55
C ALA A 192 -1.87 10.22 -23.94
N GLU A 193 -0.64 9.69 -24.09
CA GLU A 193 -0.40 8.28 -24.43
C GLU A 193 -0.48 7.35 -23.20
N ILE A 194 -0.25 7.86 -21.97
CA ILE A 194 -0.12 7.05 -20.76
C ILE A 194 -1.36 6.20 -20.49
N ASP A 195 -2.56 6.77 -20.61
CA ASP A 195 -3.82 6.04 -20.45
C ASP A 195 -3.94 4.86 -21.44
N GLY A 196 -3.57 5.09 -22.70
CA GLY A 196 -3.58 4.07 -23.75
C GLY A 196 -2.55 2.96 -23.49
N ILE A 197 -1.36 3.32 -23.01
CA ILE A 197 -0.30 2.36 -22.65
C ILE A 197 -0.79 1.44 -21.54
N ALA A 198 -1.29 1.99 -20.43
CA ALA A 198 -1.78 1.19 -19.31
C ALA A 198 -2.89 0.22 -19.75
N LYS A 199 -3.92 0.71 -20.42
CA LYS A 199 -5.05 -0.10 -20.91
C LYS A 199 -4.66 -1.19 -21.91
N ALA A 200 -3.56 -1.03 -22.64
CA ALA A 200 -3.08 -2.04 -23.59
C ALA A 200 -2.34 -3.20 -22.94
N ILE A 201 -1.84 -3.03 -21.69
CA ILE A 201 -1.07 -4.05 -20.98
C ILE A 201 -2.01 -5.08 -20.35
N ASN A 202 -2.91 -4.65 -19.47
CA ASN A 202 -3.92 -5.50 -18.84
C ASN A 202 -5.02 -4.64 -18.15
N ASP A 203 -5.98 -5.31 -17.49
CA ASP A 203 -7.10 -4.64 -16.80
C ASP A 203 -6.80 -4.26 -15.34
N THR A 204 -5.63 -4.62 -14.79
CA THR A 204 -5.28 -4.35 -13.38
C THR A 204 -4.30 -3.21 -13.22
N ILE A 205 -3.45 -2.94 -14.22
CA ILE A 205 -2.48 -1.85 -14.17
C ILE A 205 -3.16 -0.49 -14.19
N VAL A 206 -2.66 0.42 -13.37
CA VAL A 206 -3.05 1.83 -13.39
C VAL A 206 -1.82 2.72 -13.55
N ALA A 207 -1.96 3.81 -14.32
CA ALA A 207 -0.93 4.81 -14.52
C ALA A 207 -1.55 6.20 -14.46
N THR A 208 -1.06 7.04 -13.54
CA THR A 208 -1.66 8.35 -13.26
C THR A 208 -0.62 9.45 -13.25
N VAL A 209 -0.88 10.56 -13.93
CA VAL A 209 -0.09 11.79 -13.80
C VAL A 209 -0.78 12.68 -12.77
N GLY A 210 -0.30 12.64 -11.53
CA GLY A 210 -0.87 13.39 -10.40
C GLY A 210 -0.15 14.72 -10.12
N TYR A 211 1.04 14.92 -10.68
CA TYR A 211 1.85 16.13 -10.47
C TYR A 211 2.41 16.63 -11.78
N ILE A 212 2.30 17.94 -12.02
CA ILE A 212 2.94 18.65 -13.14
C ILE A 212 3.40 20.04 -12.68
N GLU A 213 4.61 20.39 -13.05
CA GLU A 213 5.22 21.72 -12.85
C GLU A 213 5.73 22.26 -14.15
N VAL A 214 5.48 23.55 -14.42
CA VAL A 214 5.88 24.23 -15.66
C VAL A 214 6.70 25.48 -15.29
N THR A 215 7.83 25.70 -15.95
CA THR A 215 8.69 26.87 -15.75
C THR A 215 8.81 27.66 -17.04
N PRO A 216 8.57 29.00 -17.02
CA PRO A 216 8.22 29.87 -15.91
C PRO A 216 6.71 29.94 -15.60
N ASN A 217 5.86 29.17 -16.27
CA ASN A 217 4.40 29.11 -16.07
C ASN A 217 3.70 30.47 -16.24
N ILE A 218 4.03 31.17 -17.32
CA ILE A 218 3.41 32.44 -17.73
C ILE A 218 2.83 32.37 -19.14
N PRO A 219 1.67 32.98 -19.42
CA PRO A 219 0.91 32.73 -20.65
C PRO A 219 1.55 33.28 -21.94
N ASN A 220 2.47 34.23 -21.85
CA ASN A 220 3.10 34.87 -22.99
C ASN A 220 4.54 34.41 -23.28
N ALA A 221 4.99 33.31 -22.67
CA ALA A 221 6.28 32.70 -22.92
C ALA A 221 6.16 31.21 -23.24
N ILE A 222 6.99 30.72 -24.16
CA ILE A 222 7.25 29.30 -24.36
C ILE A 222 7.99 28.81 -23.12
N PRO A 223 7.56 27.74 -22.44
CA PRO A 223 8.28 27.20 -21.28
C PRO A 223 9.71 26.75 -21.62
N ASN A 224 10.59 26.76 -20.62
CA ASN A 224 11.90 26.12 -20.73
C ASN A 224 11.98 24.79 -19.96
N GLY A 225 11.00 24.49 -19.11
CA GLY A 225 10.98 23.28 -18.34
C GLY A 225 9.55 22.79 -18.05
N VAL A 226 9.37 21.48 -18.13
CA VAL A 226 8.19 20.78 -17.62
C VAL A 226 8.65 19.56 -16.86
N LYS A 227 8.17 19.41 -15.64
CA LYS A 227 8.40 18.24 -14.78
C LYS A 227 7.06 17.64 -14.39
N PHE A 228 6.90 16.34 -14.54
CA PHE A 228 5.70 15.64 -14.09
C PHE A 228 6.05 14.25 -13.53
N VAL A 229 5.18 13.73 -12.68
CA VAL A 229 5.33 12.42 -12.04
C VAL A 229 4.23 11.51 -12.51
N VAL A 230 4.61 10.30 -12.92
CA VAL A 230 3.68 9.21 -13.23
C VAL A 230 3.75 8.18 -12.13
N ASP A 231 2.61 7.90 -11.52
CA ASP A 231 2.38 6.81 -10.56
C ASP A 231 1.89 5.59 -11.34
N VAL A 232 2.70 4.52 -11.38
CA VAL A 232 2.39 3.26 -12.07
C VAL A 232 2.25 2.17 -11.02
N ARG A 233 1.10 1.45 -11.01
CA ARG A 233 0.84 0.36 -10.06
C ARG A 233 0.23 -0.85 -10.75
N ASP A 234 0.64 -2.05 -10.31
CA ASP A 234 0.00 -3.32 -10.66
C ASP A 234 0.36 -4.39 -9.61
N ILE A 235 -0.36 -5.51 -9.62
CA ILE A 235 -0.05 -6.70 -8.81
C ILE A 235 1.03 -7.59 -9.44
N GLN A 236 1.51 -7.25 -10.63
CA GLN A 236 2.57 -7.96 -11.35
C GLN A 236 3.74 -7.00 -11.59
N GLN A 237 4.91 -7.35 -11.07
CA GLN A 237 6.11 -6.51 -11.19
C GLN A 237 6.56 -6.35 -12.65
N GLU A 238 6.38 -7.38 -13.46
CA GLU A 238 6.74 -7.39 -14.88
C GLU A 238 5.92 -6.38 -15.69
N THR A 239 4.62 -6.27 -15.40
CA THR A 239 3.72 -5.32 -16.09
C THR A 239 3.99 -3.87 -15.68
N ILE A 240 4.34 -3.64 -14.41
CA ILE A 240 4.83 -2.33 -13.95
C ILE A 240 6.07 -1.93 -14.76
N GLN A 241 7.05 -2.83 -14.87
CA GLN A 241 8.28 -2.55 -15.61
C GLN A 241 8.01 -2.34 -17.10
N GLN A 242 7.13 -3.14 -17.72
CA GLN A 242 6.71 -2.96 -19.10
C GLN A 242 6.10 -1.57 -19.31
N CYS A 243 5.17 -1.15 -18.46
CA CYS A 243 4.54 0.16 -18.55
C CYS A 243 5.56 1.30 -18.45
N VAL A 244 6.49 1.20 -17.51
CA VAL A 244 7.58 2.17 -17.35
C VAL A 244 8.44 2.25 -18.60
N ASP A 245 8.78 1.11 -19.22
CA ASP A 245 9.62 1.07 -20.42
C ASP A 245 8.88 1.63 -21.66
N GLU A 246 7.58 1.37 -21.79
CA GLU A 246 6.75 1.98 -22.84
C GLU A 246 6.63 3.50 -22.66
N ILE A 247 6.43 3.99 -21.42
CA ILE A 247 6.42 5.43 -21.13
C ILE A 247 7.77 6.09 -21.45
N LYS A 248 8.90 5.42 -21.15
CA LYS A 248 10.23 5.91 -21.52
C LYS A 248 10.38 6.02 -23.04
N ALA A 249 9.94 4.99 -23.79
CA ALA A 249 10.02 4.99 -25.24
C ALA A 249 9.18 6.11 -25.87
N VAL A 250 7.97 6.35 -25.37
CA VAL A 250 7.11 7.46 -25.78
C VAL A 250 7.73 8.82 -25.41
N THR A 251 8.36 8.93 -24.24
CA THR A 251 9.08 10.12 -23.82
C THR A 251 10.23 10.46 -24.77
N GLU A 252 11.06 9.48 -25.11
CA GLU A 252 12.15 9.65 -26.08
C GLU A 252 11.63 10.09 -27.46
N LYS A 253 10.56 9.45 -27.95
CA LYS A 253 9.92 9.79 -29.22
C LYS A 253 9.51 11.26 -29.26
N TYR A 254 8.71 11.70 -28.30
CA TYR A 254 8.16 13.06 -28.32
C TYR A 254 9.17 14.13 -27.92
N ALA A 255 10.15 13.81 -27.09
CA ALA A 255 11.27 14.70 -26.83
C ALA A 255 12.08 14.97 -28.11
N LYS A 256 12.37 13.93 -28.89
CA LYS A 256 13.06 14.04 -30.18
C LYS A 256 12.23 14.80 -31.24
N GLU A 257 10.93 14.53 -31.32
CA GLU A 257 10.05 15.24 -32.30
C GLU A 257 9.95 16.75 -32.02
N ASN A 258 10.10 17.16 -30.75
CA ASN A 258 10.00 18.57 -30.34
C ASN A 258 11.36 19.21 -30.05
N ASP A 259 12.46 18.51 -30.34
CA ASP A 259 13.84 18.96 -30.14
C ASP A 259 14.09 19.45 -28.68
N VAL A 260 13.59 18.69 -27.68
CA VAL A 260 13.77 18.97 -26.25
C VAL A 260 14.62 17.89 -25.58
N LYS A 261 15.36 18.27 -24.55
CA LYS A 261 16.09 17.30 -23.72
C LYS A 261 15.13 16.68 -22.71
N PHE A 262 15.46 15.46 -22.24
CA PHE A 262 14.67 14.80 -21.23
C PHE A 262 15.51 13.97 -20.27
N THR A 263 14.95 13.76 -19.05
CA THR A 263 15.38 12.72 -18.11
C THR A 263 14.15 11.94 -17.64
N VAL A 264 14.37 10.66 -17.32
CA VAL A 264 13.35 9.79 -16.71
C VAL A 264 14.00 9.10 -15.52
N GLU A 265 13.51 9.42 -14.33
CA GLU A 265 14.08 8.94 -13.07
C GLU A 265 13.03 8.20 -12.25
N LYS A 266 13.39 7.04 -11.70
CA LYS A 266 12.55 6.34 -10.72
C LYS A 266 12.79 6.98 -9.35
N THR A 267 11.76 7.65 -8.81
CA THR A 267 11.85 8.43 -7.57
C THR A 267 11.27 7.71 -6.34
N ALA A 268 10.40 6.72 -6.57
CA ALA A 268 9.93 5.81 -5.52
C ALA A 268 9.56 4.44 -6.12
N SER A 269 9.65 3.39 -5.33
CA SER A 269 9.17 2.06 -5.73
C SER A 269 8.88 1.19 -4.52
N SER A 270 7.87 0.31 -4.68
CA SER A 270 7.63 -0.87 -3.84
C SER A 270 7.37 -2.08 -4.73
N GLU A 271 7.74 -3.26 -4.25
CA GLU A 271 7.50 -4.50 -4.99
C GLU A 271 6.03 -4.90 -4.91
N ALA A 272 5.53 -5.51 -5.98
CA ALA A 272 4.22 -6.16 -5.98
C ALA A 272 4.29 -7.46 -5.15
N ILE A 273 3.27 -7.71 -4.33
CA ILE A 273 3.19 -8.90 -3.49
C ILE A 273 2.16 -9.86 -4.07
N LYS A 274 2.61 -11.03 -4.46
CA LYS A 274 1.71 -12.13 -4.84
C LYS A 274 1.25 -12.88 -3.60
N ILE A 275 -0.06 -12.95 -3.37
CA ILE A 275 -0.62 -13.82 -2.34
C ILE A 275 -0.50 -15.28 -2.79
N GLN A 276 -0.01 -16.16 -1.91
CA GLN A 276 0.19 -17.58 -2.20
C GLN A 276 -1.15 -18.30 -2.43
N ASP A 277 -1.17 -19.22 -3.40
CA ASP A 277 -2.42 -19.87 -3.82
C ASP A 277 -3.05 -20.68 -2.68
N TYR A 278 -2.23 -21.43 -1.92
CA TYR A 278 -2.74 -22.28 -0.83
C TYR A 278 -3.53 -21.50 0.24
N ILE A 279 -3.12 -20.26 0.56
CA ILE A 279 -3.82 -19.47 1.59
C ILE A 279 -5.09 -18.84 1.03
N LYS A 280 -5.08 -18.44 -0.26
CA LYS A 280 -6.29 -18.01 -0.97
C LYS A 280 -7.32 -19.13 -1.04
N GLU A 281 -6.88 -20.36 -1.35
CA GLU A 281 -7.75 -21.55 -1.38
C GLU A 281 -8.39 -21.82 -0.02
N VAL A 282 -7.64 -21.67 1.07
CA VAL A 282 -8.21 -21.77 2.43
C VAL A 282 -9.27 -20.70 2.66
N MET A 283 -9.00 -19.43 2.33
CA MET A 283 -9.97 -18.34 2.50
C MET A 283 -11.23 -18.56 1.66
N VAL A 284 -11.09 -18.99 0.40
CA VAL A 284 -12.21 -19.34 -0.48
C VAL A 284 -13.04 -20.47 0.12
N GLU A 285 -12.41 -21.55 0.57
CA GLU A 285 -13.10 -22.67 1.22
C GLU A 285 -13.89 -22.24 2.47
N GLN A 286 -13.32 -21.33 3.29
CA GLN A 286 -14.03 -20.83 4.46
C GLN A 286 -15.16 -19.86 4.08
N ALA A 287 -14.99 -19.02 3.07
CA ALA A 287 -16.06 -18.15 2.56
C ALA A 287 -17.25 -18.96 2.02
N GLU A 288 -16.98 -20.03 1.27
CA GLU A 288 -18.02 -20.96 0.77
C GLU A 288 -18.75 -21.69 1.91
N LYS A 289 -18.04 -22.15 2.96
CA LYS A 289 -18.66 -22.77 4.14
C LYS A 289 -19.57 -21.83 4.92
N LEU A 290 -19.26 -20.54 4.90
CA LEU A 290 -20.02 -19.48 5.56
C LEU A 290 -21.14 -18.92 4.68
N ASP A 291 -21.30 -19.41 3.45
CA ASP A 291 -22.24 -18.90 2.42
C ASP A 291 -22.05 -17.39 2.18
N LEU A 292 -20.79 -16.92 2.20
CA LEU A 292 -20.43 -15.53 1.94
C LEU A 292 -20.26 -15.28 0.45
N ASP A 293 -20.80 -14.17 -0.03
CA ASP A 293 -20.55 -13.68 -1.39
C ASP A 293 -19.18 -13.01 -1.44
N TYR A 294 -18.27 -13.48 -2.30
CA TYR A 294 -16.88 -13.00 -2.36
C TYR A 294 -16.40 -12.79 -3.79
N VAL A 295 -15.37 -11.99 -3.93
CA VAL A 295 -14.64 -11.81 -5.18
C VAL A 295 -13.12 -11.86 -4.94
N LEU A 296 -12.37 -12.43 -5.91
CA LEU A 296 -10.92 -12.32 -5.94
C LEU A 296 -10.54 -10.98 -6.56
N MET A 297 -9.77 -10.16 -5.84
CA MET A 297 -9.43 -8.82 -6.30
C MET A 297 -8.02 -8.38 -5.87
N PRO A 298 -7.39 -7.43 -6.57
CA PRO A 298 -6.14 -6.82 -6.12
C PRO A 298 -6.39 -5.79 -5.01
N SER A 299 -5.39 -5.59 -4.12
CA SER A 299 -5.26 -4.35 -3.35
C SER A 299 -4.45 -3.33 -4.12
N GLY A 300 -4.98 -2.12 -4.29
CA GLY A 300 -4.27 -0.99 -4.89
C GLY A 300 -3.52 -0.11 -3.89
N ALA A 301 -3.77 -0.30 -2.59
CA ALA A 301 -3.13 0.44 -1.50
C ALA A 301 -1.90 -0.31 -0.94
N VAL A 302 -1.04 0.44 -0.26
CA VAL A 302 0.06 -0.13 0.54
C VAL A 302 -0.50 -0.45 1.92
N HIS A 303 -0.08 -1.58 2.49
CA HIS A 303 -0.47 -2.06 3.81
C HIS A 303 0.75 -2.57 4.58
N ASP A 304 0.62 -2.80 5.88
CA ASP A 304 1.65 -3.46 6.67
C ASP A 304 2.02 -4.84 6.11
N SER A 305 1.04 -5.54 5.52
CA SER A 305 1.24 -6.79 4.79
C SER A 305 2.30 -6.72 3.67
N ASN A 306 2.54 -5.53 3.06
CA ASN A 306 3.59 -5.37 2.05
C ASN A 306 4.99 -5.68 2.62
N TYR A 307 5.26 -5.20 3.83
CA TYR A 307 6.56 -5.43 4.46
C TYR A 307 6.61 -6.77 5.18
N MET A 308 5.51 -7.19 5.81
CA MET A 308 5.43 -8.51 6.43
C MET A 308 5.63 -9.64 5.42
N ALA A 309 5.27 -9.44 4.15
CA ALA A 309 5.52 -10.41 3.07
C ALA A 309 7.01 -10.77 2.84
N GLU A 310 7.94 -9.99 3.39
CA GLU A 310 9.37 -10.29 3.33
C GLU A 310 9.82 -11.35 4.34
N VAL A 311 9.03 -11.57 5.38
CA VAL A 311 9.37 -12.51 6.47
C VAL A 311 8.37 -13.65 6.62
N THR A 312 7.18 -13.55 5.99
CA THR A 312 6.14 -14.58 6.04
C THR A 312 5.21 -14.49 4.82
N ASP A 313 4.45 -15.55 4.54
CA ASP A 313 3.34 -15.49 3.58
C ASP A 313 2.19 -14.66 4.17
N VAL A 314 1.70 -13.71 3.41
CA VAL A 314 0.60 -12.81 3.82
C VAL A 314 -0.67 -13.09 3.04
N ALA A 315 -1.81 -12.72 3.62
CA ALA A 315 -3.08 -12.66 2.94
C ALA A 315 -3.93 -11.52 3.49
N MET A 316 -4.91 -11.05 2.70
CA MET A 316 -5.79 -9.97 3.11
C MET A 316 -7.24 -10.28 2.76
N ILE A 317 -8.13 -9.84 3.63
CA ILE A 317 -9.58 -9.87 3.48
C ILE A 317 -10.07 -8.43 3.47
N PHE A 318 -10.84 -8.04 2.45
CA PHE A 318 -11.47 -6.73 2.40
C PHE A 318 -12.96 -6.79 2.68
N VAL A 319 -13.45 -5.78 3.40
CA VAL A 319 -14.87 -5.46 3.56
C VAL A 319 -15.19 -4.14 2.84
N PRO A 320 -16.42 -3.91 2.33
CA PRO A 320 -16.75 -2.76 1.51
C PRO A 320 -16.54 -1.43 2.24
N SER A 321 -16.07 -0.42 1.52
CA SER A 321 -16.15 0.99 1.94
C SER A 321 -17.32 1.63 1.20
N VAL A 322 -18.28 2.17 1.94
CA VAL A 322 -19.46 2.85 1.36
C VAL A 322 -18.98 4.05 0.52
N ASP A 323 -19.47 4.15 -0.72
CA ASP A 323 -18.99 5.11 -1.73
C ASP A 323 -17.48 5.02 -2.01
N GLY A 324 -16.79 3.98 -1.55
CA GLY A 324 -15.33 3.80 -1.65
C GLY A 324 -14.52 4.86 -0.90
N ARG A 325 -15.12 5.48 0.11
CA ARG A 325 -14.47 6.55 0.86
C ARG A 325 -13.56 6.00 1.93
N SER A 326 -12.34 6.52 1.97
CA SER A 326 -11.37 6.38 3.04
C SER A 326 -10.57 7.67 3.20
N HIS A 327 -9.86 7.85 4.31
CA HIS A 327 -9.10 9.05 4.67
C HIS A 327 -9.98 10.32 4.78
N VAL A 328 -11.25 10.16 5.10
CA VAL A 328 -12.24 11.25 5.29
C VAL A 328 -13.15 10.94 6.49
N ASN A 329 -13.72 11.97 7.07
CA ASN A 329 -14.63 11.82 8.23
C ASN A 329 -15.90 11.01 7.91
N GLU A 330 -16.31 10.98 6.64
CA GLU A 330 -17.49 10.27 6.15
C GLU A 330 -17.23 8.80 5.81
N GLU A 331 -16.02 8.30 6.06
CA GLU A 331 -15.67 6.89 5.92
C GLU A 331 -16.64 6.01 6.71
N TYR A 332 -17.19 5.01 6.04
CA TYR A 332 -18.12 4.09 6.65
C TYR A 332 -18.06 2.70 6.01
N THR A 333 -18.17 1.67 6.85
CA THR A 333 -18.35 0.27 6.48
C THR A 333 -19.54 -0.27 7.28
N ASP A 334 -20.41 -1.04 6.63
CA ASP A 334 -21.59 -1.59 7.28
C ASP A 334 -21.18 -2.66 8.32
N TRP A 335 -21.89 -2.70 9.44
CA TRP A 335 -21.58 -3.63 10.53
C TRP A 335 -21.79 -5.10 10.14
N ASP A 336 -22.73 -5.38 9.24
CA ASP A 336 -22.94 -6.73 8.71
C ASP A 336 -21.78 -7.17 7.82
N ASP A 337 -21.18 -6.26 7.05
CA ASP A 337 -19.98 -6.52 6.25
C ASP A 337 -18.75 -6.72 7.14
N ILE A 338 -18.58 -5.89 8.18
CA ILE A 338 -17.51 -6.08 9.19
C ILE A 338 -17.66 -7.45 9.84
N LYS A 339 -18.88 -7.82 10.25
CA LYS A 339 -19.14 -9.13 10.84
C LYS A 339 -18.74 -10.27 9.88
N ALA A 340 -19.15 -10.20 8.61
CA ALA A 340 -18.78 -11.17 7.60
C ALA A 340 -17.26 -11.29 7.41
N GLY A 341 -16.55 -10.15 7.39
CA GLY A 341 -15.09 -10.12 7.33
C GLY A 341 -14.43 -10.76 8.54
N VAL A 342 -14.93 -10.48 9.76
CA VAL A 342 -14.40 -11.07 11.01
C VAL A 342 -14.73 -12.57 11.08
N ASP A 343 -15.92 -13.01 10.65
CA ASP A 343 -16.29 -14.42 10.59
C ASP A 343 -15.35 -15.18 9.63
N LEU A 344 -15.04 -14.61 8.47
CA LEU A 344 -14.09 -15.20 7.54
C LEU A 344 -12.67 -15.23 8.12
N LEU A 345 -12.22 -14.15 8.75
CA LEU A 345 -10.93 -14.08 9.42
C LEU A 345 -10.82 -15.17 10.51
N LEU A 346 -11.81 -15.27 11.40
CA LEU A 346 -11.86 -16.27 12.46
C LEU A 346 -11.71 -17.69 11.90
N ASN A 347 -12.53 -18.06 10.90
CA ASN A 347 -12.51 -19.40 10.33
C ASN A 347 -11.21 -19.67 9.57
N THR A 348 -10.63 -18.67 8.90
CA THR A 348 -9.32 -18.79 8.28
C THR A 348 -8.22 -19.02 9.33
N LEU A 349 -8.18 -18.24 10.41
CA LEU A 349 -7.22 -18.42 11.51
C LEU A 349 -7.35 -19.81 12.15
N VAL A 350 -8.58 -20.30 12.39
CA VAL A 350 -8.82 -21.67 12.88
C VAL A 350 -8.25 -22.70 11.90
N ALA A 351 -8.49 -22.55 10.60
CA ALA A 351 -8.03 -23.51 9.60
C ALA A 351 -6.49 -23.58 9.47
N ILE A 352 -5.80 -22.44 9.57
CA ILE A 352 -4.35 -22.39 9.37
C ILE A 352 -3.54 -22.59 10.65
N SER A 353 -4.15 -22.52 11.84
CA SER A 353 -3.47 -22.70 13.13
C SER A 353 -3.49 -24.14 13.67
N GLN A 354 -3.90 -25.11 12.84
CA GLN A 354 -3.94 -26.53 13.17
C GLN A 354 -2.66 -27.29 12.85
#